data_17ac7fe14ceaecff86a771a062cca111
#
_entry.id   17ac7fe14ceaecff86a771a062cca111
#
_cell.length_a   1.000
_cell.length_b   1.000
_cell.length_c   1.000
_cell.angle_alpha   90.00
_cell.angle_beta   90.00
_cell.angle_gamma   90.00
#
_symmetry.space_group_name_H-M   'P 1'
#
loop_
_entity.id
_entity.type
_entity.pdbx_description
1 polymer ?
#
loop_
_entity_poly.entity_id
_entity_poly.type
_entity_poly.pdbx_seq_one_letter_code
_entity_poly.pdbx_strand_id
1 'polypeptide(L)'
;MNQVIKKPQVLFHQFKKKSGRDLLVYACRLVEKGYKQGTSSIYIHCNNEDEANEIDALLWTFRQESFVPHSLISKENGSPIEIGWQENQASNIIAIVNLSNQIPEASKDSDKIHEIVENDEDKKKIAREKWKSYKSNGFIIKSHKAD
;
A
#
# COMPACT_ATOMS: atom_id res chain seq x y z
N MET A 1 23.58 -18.63 17.61
CA MET A 1 22.82 -18.55 16.37
C MET A 1 22.46 -17.11 16.07
N ASN A 2 23.00 -16.54 15.02
CA ASN A 2 22.73 -15.15 14.68
C ASN A 2 21.38 -15.03 13.98
N GLN A 3 20.43 -14.41 14.66
CA GLN A 3 19.18 -14.04 14.02
C GLN A 3 19.43 -12.79 13.18
N VAL A 4 19.25 -12.92 11.89
CA VAL A 4 19.22 -11.75 11.03
C VAL A 4 17.87 -11.07 11.24
N ILE A 5 17.89 -9.96 11.96
CA ILE A 5 16.68 -9.15 12.13
C ILE A 5 16.51 -8.35 10.85
N LYS A 6 15.53 -8.77 10.06
CA LYS A 6 15.19 -8.05 8.84
C LYS A 6 14.42 -6.79 9.21
N LYS A 7 14.99 -5.63 8.89
CA LYS A 7 14.30 -4.35 9.13
C LYS A 7 13.31 -4.10 8.00
N PRO A 8 12.05 -3.81 8.32
CA PRO A 8 11.07 -3.49 7.28
C PRO A 8 11.43 -2.17 6.60
N GLN A 9 11.06 -2.06 5.34
CA GLN A 9 11.33 -0.89 4.52
C GLN A 9 10.05 -0.14 4.22
N VAL A 10 10.13 1.19 4.23
CA VAL A 10 9.04 2.06 3.79
C VAL A 10 9.53 2.90 2.63
N LEU A 11 8.78 2.88 1.54
CA LEU A 11 9.07 3.72 0.38
C LEU A 11 7.94 4.72 0.21
N PHE A 12 8.28 6.01 0.32
CA PHE A 12 7.33 7.10 0.06
C PHE A 12 7.37 7.48 -1.42
N HIS A 13 6.22 7.37 -2.07
CA HIS A 13 6.04 7.76 -3.48
C HIS A 13 5.40 9.14 -3.49
N GLN A 14 6.16 10.16 -3.86
CA GLN A 14 5.69 11.55 -3.83
C GLN A 14 5.23 11.99 -5.22
N PHE A 15 3.95 12.25 -5.36
CA PHE A 15 3.39 12.73 -6.62
C PHE A 15 3.70 14.21 -6.83
N LYS A 16 3.93 14.58 -8.08
CA LYS A 16 4.11 15.97 -8.49
C LYS A 16 2.80 16.68 -8.72
N LYS A 17 1.75 15.91 -9.03
CA LYS A 17 0.44 16.44 -9.35
C LYS A 17 -0.57 16.12 -8.26
N LYS A 18 -1.60 16.94 -8.16
CA LYS A 18 -2.73 16.71 -7.28
C LYS A 18 -3.83 16.04 -8.11
N SER A 19 -3.91 14.70 -8.03
CA SER A 19 -4.92 13.95 -8.78
C SER A 19 -5.23 12.63 -8.09
N GLY A 20 -6.43 12.54 -7.51
CA GLY A 20 -6.87 11.35 -6.79
C GLY A 20 -6.93 10.10 -7.67
N ARG A 21 -7.45 10.24 -8.91
CA ARG A 21 -7.55 9.08 -9.81
C ARG A 21 -6.18 8.58 -10.26
N ASP A 22 -5.29 9.48 -10.62
CA ASP A 22 -3.94 9.10 -11.05
C ASP A 22 -3.18 8.39 -9.92
N LEU A 23 -3.42 8.80 -8.68
CA LEU A 23 -2.85 8.16 -7.51
C LEU A 23 -3.34 6.72 -7.39
N LEU A 24 -4.64 6.49 -7.57
CA LEU A 24 -5.21 5.15 -7.49
C LEU A 24 -4.73 4.25 -8.63
N VAL A 25 -4.59 4.80 -9.84
CA VAL A 25 -4.03 4.06 -10.98
C VAL A 25 -2.57 3.70 -10.72
N TYR A 26 -1.82 4.62 -10.14
CA TYR A 26 -0.43 4.34 -9.74
C TYR A 26 -0.37 3.18 -8.74
N ALA A 27 -1.26 3.16 -7.77
CA ALA A 27 -1.35 2.07 -6.80
C ALA A 27 -1.62 0.73 -7.50
N CYS A 28 -2.52 0.72 -8.49
CA CYS A 28 -2.82 -0.48 -9.27
C CYS A 28 -1.58 -0.98 -10.02
N ARG A 29 -0.82 -0.08 -10.63
CA ARG A 29 0.42 -0.44 -11.34
C ARG A 29 1.47 -0.99 -10.41
N LEU A 30 1.57 -0.41 -9.23
CA LEU A 30 2.52 -0.85 -8.20
C LEU A 30 2.20 -2.27 -7.75
N VAL A 31 0.92 -2.55 -7.52
CA VAL A 31 0.42 -3.86 -7.12
C VAL A 31 0.64 -4.88 -8.23
N GLU A 32 0.34 -4.53 -9.47
CA GLU A 32 0.58 -5.39 -10.63
C GLU A 32 2.05 -5.77 -10.74
N LYS A 33 2.93 -4.77 -10.60
CA LYS A 33 4.37 -5.00 -10.68
C LYS A 33 4.83 -5.96 -9.59
N GLY A 34 4.39 -5.76 -8.35
CA GLY A 34 4.73 -6.63 -7.24
C GLY A 34 4.25 -8.06 -7.46
N TYR A 35 3.03 -8.21 -7.94
CA TYR A 35 2.46 -9.51 -8.24
C TYR A 35 3.27 -10.24 -9.33
N LYS A 36 3.60 -9.55 -10.42
CA LYS A 36 4.37 -10.12 -11.52
C LYS A 36 5.81 -10.46 -11.13
N GLN A 37 6.35 -9.78 -10.13
CA GLN A 37 7.69 -10.08 -9.60
C GLN A 37 7.68 -11.24 -8.60
N GLY A 38 6.52 -11.82 -8.34
CA GLY A 38 6.41 -12.98 -7.47
C GLY A 38 6.10 -12.69 -6.02
N THR A 39 5.68 -11.45 -5.68
CA THR A 39 5.26 -11.16 -4.31
C THR A 39 3.96 -11.91 -4.02
N SER A 40 4.00 -12.82 -3.07
CA SER A 40 2.92 -13.76 -2.83
C SER A 40 1.76 -13.20 -2.02
N SER A 41 1.96 -12.07 -1.35
CA SER A 41 0.93 -11.48 -0.49
C SER A 41 1.07 -9.97 -0.48
N ILE A 42 0.08 -9.27 -1.00
CA ILE A 42 0.03 -7.81 -1.05
C ILE A 42 -1.29 -7.35 -0.44
N TYR A 43 -1.22 -6.39 0.45
CA TYR A 43 -2.39 -5.80 1.08
C TYR A 43 -2.50 -4.32 0.73
N ILE A 44 -3.66 -3.90 0.24
CA ILE A 44 -3.96 -2.49 -0.02
C ILE A 44 -4.84 -2.00 1.12
N HIS A 45 -4.37 -1.02 1.87
CA HIS A 45 -5.11 -0.46 2.98
C HIS A 45 -5.72 0.88 2.60
N CYS A 46 -7.04 0.98 2.71
CA CYS A 46 -7.81 2.15 2.29
C CYS A 46 -8.38 2.88 3.51
N ASN A 47 -8.82 4.13 3.31
CA ASN A 47 -9.43 4.93 4.36
C ASN A 47 -10.82 4.42 4.75
N ASN A 48 -11.56 3.90 3.78
CA ASN A 48 -12.95 3.51 3.97
C ASN A 48 -13.37 2.51 2.89
N GLU A 49 -14.60 2.00 3.03
CA GLU A 49 -15.16 1.02 2.11
C GLU A 49 -15.30 1.56 0.69
N ASP A 50 -15.69 2.82 0.54
CA ASP A 50 -15.86 3.44 -0.79
C ASP A 50 -14.54 3.44 -1.56
N GLU A 51 -13.44 3.82 -0.90
CA GLU A 51 -12.11 3.79 -1.52
C GLU A 51 -11.69 2.37 -1.88
N ALA A 52 -11.98 1.41 -1.00
CA ALA A 52 -11.68 0.01 -1.26
C ALA A 52 -12.44 -0.51 -2.48
N ASN A 53 -13.71 -0.17 -2.60
CA ASN A 53 -14.53 -0.53 -3.76
C ASN A 53 -14.01 0.11 -5.04
N GLU A 54 -13.54 1.34 -4.97
CA GLU A 54 -12.98 2.06 -6.11
C GLU A 54 -11.70 1.39 -6.61
N ILE A 55 -10.80 1.03 -5.69
CA ILE A 55 -9.55 0.35 -6.07
C ILE A 55 -9.83 -1.05 -6.62
N ASP A 56 -10.80 -1.76 -6.05
CA ASP A 56 -11.22 -3.06 -6.53
C ASP A 56 -11.70 -2.98 -7.99
N ALA A 57 -12.55 -2.00 -8.29
CA ALA A 57 -13.04 -1.78 -9.65
C ALA A 57 -11.91 -1.40 -10.61
N LEU A 58 -10.97 -0.55 -10.17
CA LEU A 58 -9.84 -0.13 -11.00
C LEU A 58 -8.90 -1.29 -11.31
N LEU A 59 -8.68 -2.20 -10.38
CA LEU A 59 -7.83 -3.37 -10.63
C LEU A 59 -8.37 -4.26 -11.74
N TRP A 60 -9.68 -4.24 -11.98
CA TRP A 60 -10.29 -4.93 -13.11
C TRP A 60 -10.11 -4.20 -14.42
N THR A 61 -9.97 -2.88 -14.41
CA THR A 61 -10.13 -2.05 -15.61
C THR A 61 -8.98 -1.11 -15.94
N PHE A 62 -8.01 -0.93 -15.05
CA PHE A 62 -6.95 0.08 -15.26
C PHE A 62 -6.06 -0.24 -16.47
N ARG A 63 -5.96 -1.49 -16.84
CA ARG A 63 -5.22 -1.95 -18.00
C ARG A 63 -5.96 -3.14 -18.62
N GLN A 64 -6.27 -3.04 -19.89
CA GLN A 64 -7.10 -3.98 -20.58
C GLN A 64 -6.56 -5.42 -20.63
N GLU A 65 -5.24 -5.57 -20.65
CA GLU A 65 -4.58 -6.88 -20.77
C GLU A 65 -4.07 -7.43 -19.44
N SER A 66 -4.32 -6.73 -18.36
CA SER A 66 -3.81 -7.14 -17.05
C SER A 66 -4.90 -7.85 -16.26
N PHE A 67 -4.56 -9.03 -15.76
CA PHE A 67 -5.38 -9.72 -14.78
C PHE A 67 -4.57 -9.90 -13.51
N VAL A 68 -5.05 -9.30 -12.42
CA VAL A 68 -4.40 -9.37 -11.13
C VAL A 68 -5.42 -9.96 -10.14
N PRO A 69 -5.18 -11.20 -9.65
CA PRO A 69 -6.10 -11.81 -8.70
C PRO A 69 -6.19 -10.99 -7.42
N HIS A 70 -7.37 -10.50 -7.12
CA HIS A 70 -7.58 -9.66 -5.93
C HIS A 70 -8.99 -9.85 -5.37
N SER A 71 -9.15 -9.51 -4.09
CA SER A 71 -10.46 -9.53 -3.45
C SER A 71 -10.52 -8.54 -2.29
N LEU A 72 -11.74 -8.09 -1.98
CA LEU A 72 -12.00 -7.39 -0.73
C LEU A 72 -11.94 -8.39 0.41
N ILE A 73 -11.23 -8.05 1.47
CA ILE A 73 -11.05 -8.95 2.63
C ILE A 73 -12.38 -9.41 3.22
N SER A 74 -13.39 -8.53 3.25
CA SER A 74 -14.68 -8.85 3.83
C SER A 74 -15.51 -9.85 3.03
N LYS A 75 -15.15 -10.09 1.77
CA LYS A 75 -15.94 -10.94 0.88
C LYS A 75 -15.31 -12.30 0.61
N GLU A 76 -13.99 -12.35 0.55
CA GLU A 76 -13.29 -13.56 0.17
C GLU A 76 -11.88 -13.55 0.73
N ASN A 77 -11.40 -14.71 1.12
CA ASN A 77 -10.05 -14.87 1.66
C ASN A 77 -9.18 -15.68 0.71
N GLY A 78 -7.87 -15.40 0.74
CA GLY A 78 -6.90 -16.21 0.03
C GLY A 78 -6.44 -15.71 -1.32
N SER A 79 -6.91 -14.54 -1.76
CA SER A 79 -6.35 -13.91 -2.95
C SER A 79 -4.95 -13.40 -2.64
N PRO A 80 -4.00 -13.46 -3.61
CA PRO A 80 -2.66 -12.90 -3.38
C PRO A 80 -2.66 -11.41 -3.12
N ILE A 81 -3.68 -10.71 -3.58
CA ILE A 81 -3.87 -9.28 -3.31
C ILE A 81 -5.19 -9.10 -2.59
N GLU A 82 -5.14 -8.53 -1.41
CA GLU A 82 -6.30 -8.27 -0.60
C GLU A 82 -6.46 -6.77 -0.36
N ILE A 83 -7.70 -6.31 -0.33
CA ILE A 83 -8.06 -4.90 -0.15
C ILE A 83 -8.90 -4.77 1.10
N GLY A 84 -8.52 -3.88 2.01
CA GLY A 84 -9.26 -3.65 3.23
C GLY A 84 -9.21 -2.21 3.69
N TRP A 85 -10.00 -1.89 4.72
CA TRP A 85 -10.08 -0.54 5.28
C TRP A 85 -10.17 -0.52 6.80
N GLN A 86 -10.25 -1.68 7.43
CA GLN A 86 -10.32 -1.80 8.89
C GLN A 86 -9.04 -2.42 9.44
N GLU A 87 -8.76 -2.15 10.70
CA GLU A 87 -7.61 -2.73 11.35
C GLU A 87 -7.84 -4.22 11.65
N ASN A 88 -6.74 -4.96 11.74
CA ASN A 88 -6.73 -6.40 12.07
C ASN A 88 -7.41 -7.32 11.06
N GLN A 89 -7.64 -6.85 9.84
CA GLN A 89 -8.23 -7.67 8.79
C GLN A 89 -7.21 -8.53 8.05
N ALA A 90 -5.98 -8.02 7.90
CA ALA A 90 -4.96 -8.69 7.10
C ALA A 90 -3.94 -9.39 7.99
N SER A 91 -3.46 -10.56 7.56
CA SER A 91 -2.42 -11.32 8.24
C SER A 91 -1.45 -11.93 7.25
N ASN A 92 -0.21 -12.19 7.69
CA ASN A 92 0.85 -12.78 6.87
C ASN A 92 1.14 -11.98 5.60
N ILE A 93 1.18 -10.66 5.72
CA ILE A 93 1.36 -9.76 4.58
C ILE A 93 2.84 -9.50 4.35
N ILE A 94 3.29 -9.63 3.10
CA ILE A 94 4.66 -9.33 2.70
C ILE A 94 4.81 -7.85 2.33
N ALA A 95 3.90 -7.33 1.50
CA ALA A 95 3.95 -5.94 1.07
C ALA A 95 2.61 -5.25 1.31
N ILE A 96 2.67 -3.98 1.70
CA ILE A 96 1.49 -3.15 1.92
C ILE A 96 1.56 -1.93 1.01
N VAL A 97 0.44 -1.63 0.36
CA VAL A 97 0.25 -0.35 -0.31
C VAL A 97 -0.75 0.43 0.55
N ASN A 98 -0.27 1.47 1.20
CA ASN A 98 -1.10 2.24 2.13
C ASN A 98 -1.64 3.50 1.46
N LEU A 99 -2.95 3.54 1.29
CA LEU A 99 -3.67 4.70 0.78
C LEU A 99 -4.34 5.49 1.89
N SER A 100 -4.32 4.98 3.12
CA SER A 100 -4.99 5.58 4.25
C SER A 100 -4.19 6.69 4.91
N ASN A 101 -4.86 7.47 5.75
CA ASN A 101 -4.22 8.54 6.53
C ASN A 101 -3.49 8.01 7.77
N GLN A 102 -3.56 6.72 8.04
CA GLN A 102 -2.93 6.12 9.20
C GLN A 102 -1.97 5.01 8.79
N ILE A 103 -1.09 4.63 9.70
CA ILE A 103 -0.21 3.49 9.50
C ILE A 103 -0.99 2.24 9.92
N PRO A 104 -1.24 1.30 8.99
CA PRO A 104 -1.98 0.09 9.36
C PRO A 104 -1.17 -0.80 10.32
N GLU A 105 -1.86 -1.49 11.21
CA GLU A 105 -1.20 -2.38 12.18
C GLU A 105 -0.45 -3.52 11.51
N ALA A 106 -0.94 -3.98 10.36
CA ALA A 106 -0.27 -5.02 9.58
C ALA A 106 1.15 -4.65 9.18
N SER A 107 1.48 -3.35 9.19
CA SER A 107 2.83 -2.87 8.85
C SER A 107 3.91 -3.44 9.75
N LYS A 108 3.59 -3.77 10.98
CA LYS A 108 4.57 -4.31 11.96
C LYS A 108 5.17 -5.63 11.50
N ASP A 109 4.41 -6.41 10.77
CA ASP A 109 4.80 -7.75 10.34
C ASP A 109 5.13 -7.84 8.85
N SER A 110 5.03 -6.73 8.12
CA SER A 110 5.32 -6.71 6.70
C SER A 110 6.80 -6.47 6.42
N ASP A 111 7.25 -6.89 5.24
CA ASP A 111 8.62 -6.65 4.79
C ASP A 111 8.78 -5.27 4.15
N LYS A 112 7.75 -4.81 3.48
CA LYS A 112 7.81 -3.56 2.72
C LYS A 112 6.47 -2.84 2.73
N ILE A 113 6.54 -1.52 2.88
CA ILE A 113 5.36 -0.66 2.86
C ILE A 113 5.56 0.42 1.79
N HIS A 114 4.54 0.62 0.98
CA HIS A 114 4.50 1.72 0.02
C HIS A 114 3.50 2.76 0.53
N GLU A 115 4.01 3.96 0.82
CA GLU A 115 3.18 5.11 1.16
C GLU A 115 3.05 5.99 -0.07
N ILE A 116 1.84 6.26 -0.50
CA ILE A 116 1.61 7.09 -1.68
C ILE A 116 1.13 8.46 -1.23
N VAL A 117 1.89 9.49 -1.59
CA VAL A 117 1.66 10.85 -1.10
C VAL A 117 1.21 11.76 -2.24
N GLU A 118 -0.02 12.24 -2.16
CA GLU A 118 -0.57 13.21 -3.08
C GLU A 118 0.10 14.57 -2.88
N ASN A 119 0.24 15.36 -3.96
CA ASN A 119 0.80 16.71 -3.87
C ASN A 119 -0.25 17.68 -3.33
N ASP A 120 -0.48 17.60 -2.04
CA ASP A 120 -1.46 18.35 -1.29
C ASP A 120 -0.88 18.63 0.10
N GLU A 121 -1.04 19.85 0.59
CA GLU A 121 -0.40 20.25 1.87
C GLU A 121 -0.84 19.41 3.05
N ASP A 122 -2.13 19.08 3.14
CA ASP A 122 -2.63 18.24 4.23
C ASP A 122 -2.07 16.81 4.14
N LYS A 123 -2.01 16.27 2.93
CA LYS A 123 -1.47 14.92 2.70
C LYS A 123 0.03 14.87 2.99
N LYS A 124 0.76 15.93 2.64
CA LYS A 124 2.19 16.02 2.95
C LYS A 124 2.42 16.10 4.45
N LYS A 125 1.57 16.81 5.16
CA LYS A 125 1.66 16.89 6.62
C LYS A 125 1.45 15.54 7.26
N ILE A 126 0.44 14.79 6.82
CA ILE A 126 0.19 13.42 7.28
C ILE A 126 1.39 12.53 6.99
N ALA A 127 1.97 12.64 5.79
CA ALA A 127 3.14 11.87 5.39
C ALA A 127 4.35 12.16 6.30
N ARG A 128 4.57 13.42 6.68
CA ARG A 128 5.64 13.79 7.60
C ARG A 128 5.45 13.17 8.98
N GLU A 129 4.22 13.11 9.48
CA GLU A 129 3.92 12.45 10.75
C GLU A 129 4.19 10.94 10.67
N LYS A 130 3.78 10.31 9.58
CA LYS A 130 4.07 8.88 9.35
C LYS A 130 5.58 8.63 9.27
N TRP A 131 6.32 9.50 8.59
CA TRP A 131 7.77 9.41 8.47
C TRP A 131 8.42 9.34 9.84
N LYS A 132 8.04 10.27 10.73
CA LYS A 132 8.56 10.29 12.10
C LYS A 132 8.25 9.01 12.85
N SER A 133 7.03 8.51 12.70
CA SER A 133 6.61 7.27 13.36
C SER A 133 7.38 6.06 12.85
N TYR A 134 7.52 5.92 11.55
CA TYR A 134 8.30 4.84 10.95
C TYR A 134 9.76 4.88 11.42
N LYS A 135 10.35 6.07 11.42
CA LYS A 135 11.72 6.26 11.84
C LYS A 135 11.90 5.86 13.31
N SER A 136 10.98 6.28 14.16
CA SER A 136 10.96 5.97 15.58
C SER A 136 10.88 4.45 15.85
N ASN A 137 10.22 3.72 14.96
CA ASN A 137 10.04 2.28 15.07
C ASN A 137 11.12 1.47 14.34
N GLY A 138 12.17 2.12 13.85
CA GLY A 138 13.32 1.42 13.26
C GLY A 138 13.17 0.99 11.81
N PHE A 139 12.20 1.53 11.09
CA PHE A 139 12.03 1.23 9.67
C PHE A 139 13.12 1.91 8.83
N ILE A 140 13.53 1.25 7.77
CA ILE A 140 14.41 1.86 6.76
C ILE A 140 13.52 2.64 5.81
N ILE A 141 13.75 3.96 5.72
CA ILE A 141 12.87 4.84 4.96
C ILE A 141 13.57 5.35 3.71
N LYS A 142 12.88 5.26 2.58
CA LYS A 142 13.33 5.84 1.30
C LYS A 142 12.17 6.61 0.70
N SER A 143 12.50 7.54 -0.20
CA SER A 143 11.47 8.26 -0.93
C SER A 143 11.94 8.52 -2.35
N HIS A 144 10.97 8.68 -3.26
CA HIS A 144 11.25 9.11 -4.62
C HIS A 144 10.06 9.89 -5.15
N LYS A 145 10.29 10.63 -6.22
CA LYS A 145 9.23 11.36 -6.90
C LYS A 145 8.57 10.43 -7.91
N ALA A 146 7.24 10.40 -7.89
CA ALA A 146 6.44 9.59 -8.79
C ALA A 146 5.63 10.48 -9.72
N ASP A 147 5.38 9.99 -10.91
CA ASP A 147 4.55 10.70 -11.88
C ASP A 147 3.22 9.99 -12.09
#